data_2f19eed7865ad0f0c6cc0af6a9ec5768
#
_entry.id   2f19eed7865ad0f0c6cc0af6a9ec5768
#
_cell.length_a   1.000
_cell.length_b   1.000
_cell.length_c   1.000
_cell.angle_alpha   90.00
_cell.angle_beta   90.00
_cell.angle_gamma   90.00
#
_symmetry.space_group_name_H-M   'P 1'
#
loop_
_entity.id
_entity.type
_entity.pdbx_description
1 polymer ?
#
loop_
_entity_poly.entity_id
_entity_poly.type
_entity_poly.pdbx_seq_one_letter_code
_entity_poly.pdbx_strand_id
1 'polypeptide(L)'
;MANEEFEATFFEKVGKLFKKDPNELNHDTRFSEDLHTTSLNMFALAANLEGMTREPVTFTDVNECTTLGDALNLAEKLKAERV
;
A
#
# COMPACT_ATOMS: atom_id res chain seq x y z
N MET A 1 19.32 -0.56 2.29
CA MET A 1 18.75 0.68 1.75
C MET A 1 17.38 0.95 2.35
N ALA A 2 17.07 2.22 2.54
CA ALA A 2 15.80 2.61 3.17
C ALA A 2 14.58 2.08 2.41
N ASN A 3 14.68 1.99 1.09
CA ASN A 3 13.56 1.51 0.26
C ASN A 3 13.21 0.05 0.50
N GLU A 4 14.20 -0.78 0.75
CA GLU A 4 13.95 -2.20 1.00
C GLU A 4 13.20 -2.42 2.31
N GLU A 5 13.58 -1.68 3.33
CA GLU A 5 12.93 -1.75 4.63
C GLU A 5 11.49 -1.23 4.55
N PHE A 6 11.32 -0.11 3.85
CA PHE A 6 10.01 0.48 3.64
C PHE A 6 9.10 -0.46 2.87
N GLU A 7 9.62 -1.06 1.81
CA GLU A 7 8.88 -2.02 1.01
C GLU A 7 8.46 -3.24 1.83
N ALA A 8 9.39 -3.79 2.62
CA ALA A 8 9.09 -4.93 3.48
C ALA A 8 7.99 -4.59 4.48
N THR A 9 8.05 -3.41 5.07
CA THR A 9 7.03 -2.95 6.00
C THR A 9 5.67 -2.80 5.29
N PHE A 10 5.69 -2.27 4.08
CA PHE A 10 4.48 -2.12 3.27
C PHE A 10 3.80 -3.47 3.04
N PHE A 11 4.55 -4.46 2.56
CA PHE A 11 3.97 -5.78 2.28
C PHE A 11 3.51 -6.48 3.56
N GLU A 12 4.20 -6.26 4.66
CA GLU A 12 3.79 -6.82 5.94
C GLU A 12 2.45 -6.23 6.38
N LYS A 13 2.29 -4.92 6.28
CA LYS A 13 1.05 -4.26 6.66
C LYS A 13 -0.10 -4.64 5.74
N VAL A 14 0.16 -4.72 4.44
CA VAL A 14 -0.85 -5.15 3.47
C VAL A 14 -1.26 -6.60 3.74
N GLY A 15 -0.29 -7.46 4.05
CA GLY A 15 -0.57 -8.84 4.40
C GLY A 15 -1.51 -8.96 5.59
N LYS A 16 -1.27 -8.16 6.62
CA LYS A 16 -2.15 -8.16 7.79
C LYS A 16 -3.54 -7.65 7.45
N LEU A 17 -3.61 -6.61 6.63
CA LEU A 17 -4.89 -6.01 6.25
C LEU A 17 -5.76 -6.99 5.46
N PHE A 18 -5.16 -7.70 4.53
CA PHE A 18 -5.90 -8.62 3.66
C PHE A 18 -5.82 -10.09 4.11
N LYS A 19 -5.16 -10.33 5.24
CA LYS A 19 -4.99 -11.68 5.81
C LYS A 19 -4.28 -12.61 4.85
N LYS A 20 -3.21 -12.10 4.25
CA LYS A 20 -2.36 -12.84 3.33
C LYS A 20 -0.94 -12.89 3.86
N ASP A 21 -0.22 -13.97 3.53
CA ASP A 21 1.20 -14.05 3.84
C ASP A 21 1.94 -13.04 2.95
N PRO A 22 2.83 -12.20 3.50
CA PRO A 22 3.59 -11.26 2.66
C PRO A 22 4.32 -11.94 1.51
N ASN A 23 4.70 -13.21 1.65
CA ASN A 23 5.37 -13.95 0.58
C ASN A 23 4.45 -14.26 -0.60
N GLU A 24 3.14 -14.16 -0.40
CA GLU A 24 2.17 -14.37 -1.46
C GLU A 24 1.88 -13.07 -2.24
N LEU A 25 2.44 -11.96 -1.79
CA LEU A 25 2.19 -10.65 -2.37
C LEU A 25 3.41 -10.19 -3.16
N ASN A 26 3.16 -9.44 -4.23
CA ASN A 26 4.24 -8.83 -5.00
C ASN A 26 3.73 -7.54 -5.66
N HIS A 27 4.59 -6.90 -6.42
CA HIS A 27 4.24 -5.63 -7.07
C HIS A 27 3.10 -5.76 -8.07
N ASP A 28 2.91 -6.93 -8.64
CA ASP A 28 1.88 -7.17 -9.65
C ASP A 28 0.56 -7.64 -9.05
N THR A 29 0.50 -7.88 -7.75
CA THR A 29 -0.73 -8.28 -7.08
C THR A 29 -1.79 -7.20 -7.26
N ARG A 30 -2.95 -7.56 -7.79
CA ARG A 30 -4.02 -6.61 -8.08
C ARG A 30 -5.02 -6.53 -6.96
N PHE A 31 -5.42 -5.31 -6.63
CA PHE A 31 -6.38 -5.11 -5.55
C PHE A 31 -7.73 -5.77 -5.86
N SER A 32 -8.27 -5.51 -7.05
CA SER A 32 -9.58 -6.00 -7.40
C SER A 32 -9.58 -7.48 -7.74
N GLU A 33 -8.69 -7.91 -8.60
CA GLU A 33 -8.71 -9.27 -9.14
C GLU A 33 -8.10 -10.31 -8.20
N ASP A 34 -7.03 -9.94 -7.50
CA ASP A 34 -6.31 -10.89 -6.66
C ASP A 34 -6.71 -10.82 -5.19
N LEU A 35 -7.01 -9.63 -4.69
CA LEU A 35 -7.31 -9.43 -3.27
C LEU A 35 -8.79 -9.20 -3.01
N HIS A 36 -9.59 -9.00 -4.05
CA HIS A 36 -11.04 -8.78 -3.91
C HIS A 36 -11.36 -7.68 -2.91
N THR A 37 -10.67 -6.55 -3.04
CA THR A 37 -10.79 -5.47 -2.08
C THR A 37 -12.17 -4.82 -2.09
N THR A 38 -12.56 -4.33 -0.91
CA THR A 38 -13.77 -3.54 -0.74
C THR A 38 -13.36 -2.10 -0.47
N SER A 39 -14.34 -1.18 -0.50
CA SER A 39 -14.07 0.21 -0.15
C SER A 39 -13.49 0.33 1.25
N LEU A 40 -13.98 -0.49 2.18
CA LEU A 40 -13.48 -0.48 3.55
C LEU A 40 -11.99 -0.85 3.61
N ASN A 41 -11.60 -1.87 2.81
CA ASN A 41 -10.20 -2.26 2.73
C ASN A 41 -9.34 -1.11 2.20
N MET A 42 -9.84 -0.38 1.21
CA MET A 42 -9.09 0.72 0.61
C MET A 42 -8.96 1.90 1.58
N PHE A 43 -10.00 2.16 2.39
CA PHE A 43 -9.89 3.16 3.45
C PHE A 43 -8.82 2.78 4.47
N ALA A 44 -8.79 1.51 4.84
CA ALA A 44 -7.80 1.02 5.79
C ALA A 44 -6.39 1.10 5.20
N LEU A 45 -6.25 0.82 3.90
CA LEU A 45 -4.97 0.94 3.22
C LEU A 45 -4.50 2.40 3.23
N ALA A 46 -5.41 3.33 2.95
CA ALA A 46 -5.06 4.76 2.98
C ALA A 46 -4.54 5.15 4.36
N ALA A 47 -5.20 4.69 5.42
CA ALA A 47 -4.77 4.97 6.78
C ALA A 47 -3.37 4.39 7.06
N ASN A 48 -3.12 3.17 6.58
CA ASN A 48 -1.81 2.56 6.74
C ASN A 48 -0.72 3.35 6.02
N LEU A 49 -1.01 3.82 4.81
CA LEU A 49 -0.05 4.61 4.06
C LEU A 49 0.21 5.95 4.72
N GLU A 50 -0.82 6.57 5.28
CA GLU A 50 -0.63 7.81 6.04
C GLU A 50 0.29 7.58 7.23
N GLY A 51 0.11 6.47 7.93
CA GLY A 51 0.95 6.12 9.06
C GLY A 51 2.39 5.88 8.66
N MET A 52 2.61 5.28 7.50
CA MET A 52 3.95 4.97 7.01
C MET A 52 4.68 6.19 6.46
N THR A 53 3.96 7.07 5.77
CA THR A 53 4.56 8.21 5.08
C THR A 53 4.45 9.50 5.89
N ARG A 54 3.52 9.55 6.83
CA ARG A 54 3.17 10.76 7.59
C ARG A 54 2.69 11.88 6.69
N GLU A 55 2.11 11.50 5.56
CA GLU A 55 1.53 12.42 4.60
C GLU A 55 0.07 12.03 4.37
N PRO A 56 -0.81 13.01 4.09
CA PRO A 56 -2.21 12.71 3.84
C PRO A 56 -2.37 11.80 2.63
N VAL A 57 -3.17 10.75 2.77
CA VAL A 57 -3.49 9.84 1.67
C VAL A 57 -5.00 9.69 1.63
N THR A 58 -5.61 10.09 0.53
CA THR A 58 -7.07 10.03 0.40
C THR A 58 -7.51 8.69 -0.17
N PHE A 59 -8.79 8.39 0.00
CA PHE A 59 -9.39 7.21 -0.62
C PHE A 59 -9.21 7.25 -2.14
N THR A 60 -9.35 8.44 -2.73
CA THR A 60 -9.18 8.60 -4.17
C THR A 60 -7.78 8.21 -4.60
N ASP A 61 -6.77 8.61 -3.84
CA ASP A 61 -5.38 8.29 -4.15
C ASP A 61 -5.15 6.79 -4.24
N VAL A 62 -5.65 6.03 -3.25
CA VAL A 62 -5.45 4.58 -3.26
C VAL A 62 -6.37 3.90 -4.26
N ASN A 63 -7.55 4.45 -4.49
CA ASN A 63 -8.50 3.87 -5.44
C ASN A 63 -8.02 3.94 -6.89
N GLU A 64 -7.09 4.84 -7.17
CA GLU A 64 -6.48 4.94 -8.50
C GLU A 64 -5.38 3.89 -8.70
N CYS A 65 -4.96 3.24 -7.63
CA CYS A 65 -3.95 2.19 -7.72
C CYS A 65 -4.60 0.89 -8.16
N THR A 66 -3.97 0.21 -9.10
CA THR A 66 -4.45 -1.08 -9.61
C THR A 66 -3.75 -2.23 -8.91
N THR A 67 -2.45 -2.06 -8.64
CA THR A 67 -1.62 -3.11 -8.05
C THR A 67 -0.98 -2.62 -6.77
N LEU A 68 -0.42 -3.57 -6.01
CA LEU A 68 0.35 -3.22 -4.81
C LEU A 68 1.56 -2.37 -5.17
N GLY A 69 2.17 -2.63 -6.33
CA GLY A 69 3.28 -1.82 -6.81
C GLY A 69 2.90 -0.37 -6.99
N ASP A 70 1.70 -0.11 -7.51
CA ASP A 70 1.20 1.26 -7.68
C ASP A 70 1.07 1.96 -6.33
N ALA A 71 0.51 1.26 -5.34
CA ALA A 71 0.36 1.83 -4.00
C ALA A 71 1.70 2.07 -3.33
N LEU A 72 2.64 1.15 -3.52
CA LEU A 72 3.98 1.30 -2.98
C LEU A 72 4.69 2.50 -3.61
N ASN A 73 4.55 2.67 -4.93
CA ASN A 73 5.13 3.82 -5.62
C ASN A 73 4.53 5.13 -5.11
N LEU A 74 3.23 5.15 -4.87
CA LEU A 74 2.57 6.32 -4.31
C LEU A 74 3.16 6.66 -2.94
N ALA A 75 3.33 5.65 -2.09
CA ALA A 75 3.87 5.84 -0.76
C ALA A 75 5.32 6.33 -0.80
N GLU A 76 6.12 5.75 -1.68
CA GLU A 76 7.52 6.16 -1.82
C GLU A 76 7.63 7.59 -2.32
N LYS A 77 6.75 7.97 -3.26
CA LYS A 77 6.72 9.33 -3.77
C LYS A 77 6.37 10.34 -2.68
N LEU A 78 5.35 10.03 -1.89
CA LEU A 78 4.94 10.92 -0.80
C LEU A 78 6.04 11.06 0.24
N LYS A 79 6.70 9.98 0.57
CA LYS A 79 7.80 10.00 1.52
C LYS A 79 8.96 10.85 1.02
N ALA A 80 9.27 10.74 -0.27
CA ALA A 80 10.35 11.51 -0.89
C ALA A 80 10.02 13.00 -0.92
N GLU A 81 8.77 13.36 -1.15
CA GLU A 81 8.35 14.75 -1.24
C GLU A 81 8.37 15.48 0.11
N ARG A 82 8.45 14.72 1.20
CA ARG A 82 8.48 15.30 2.54
C ARG A 82 9.76 16.05 2.85
N VAL A 83 10.82 15.74 2.17
CA VAL A 83 12.15 16.32 2.43
C VAL A 83 12.25 17.81 2.02
#